data_3396ceb937fa2fb046356337c8b54560
#
_entry.id   3396ceb937fa2fb046356337c8b54560
#
_cell.length_a   1.000
_cell.length_b   1.000
_cell.length_c   1.000
_cell.angle_alpha   90.00
_cell.angle_beta   90.00
_cell.angle_gamma   90.00
#
_symmetry.space_group_name_H-M   'P 1'
#
loop_
_entity.id
_entity.type
_entity.pdbx_description
1 polymer ?
#
loop_
_entity_poly.entity_id
_entity_poly.type
_entity_poly.pdbx_seq_one_letter_code
_entity_poly.pdbx_strand_id
1 'polypeptide(L)'
;MRYFTSSLTSALLTGCLAVSTAWSQAGPGQSSGKPFFEPFGLDLSALDRRTRPQDDFYQYVNGAWIARTTIPADQDSVEVTGSQMQDRIDARIRALLEAAASAQRGPAVTPAQKAGAMYAAFMDADHIEVLGSSPIEAELGAVRAAPDHAALARIMGRSFSGFGGSIFAASFHIDLRDPQHYALYLNQAGLGMPDRRYYLIEEFARERRGYREYVRRLLTLVKWPNPVESATAIVAFEGRIAEASWTAAEQRDAVKSFNPMSVVELTAFAPGFPWQEFLAGALVADVQRVVVGEKSAFPKIAAIFADAPMETLKAWCAFSVADRAAPYLSRPFVTARFEFHGKTLEGREKILPRWKQGVLAVSGGECILDPSSCFGTLNFAVGQMYVEHYFPAQTKARVESLATELKAAYSRRIEQLSWMSPATKREALRKLDSYTVKVGFPEHPRDYASVEIRRDDLVGDVRRAAAADWKRLVDRSGGPVDWSEWDFPPPGERFVQRVS
;
A
#
# COMPACT_ATOMS: atom_id res chain seq x y z
N MET A 1 -85.93 33.97 2.35
CA MET A 1 -86.91 32.87 2.49
C MET A 1 -86.10 31.59 2.37
N ARG A 2 -85.85 30.92 3.55
CA ARG A 2 -86.28 29.58 3.86
C ARG A 2 -85.76 28.54 2.83
N TYR A 3 -85.06 27.37 3.12
CA TYR A 3 -84.95 26.55 4.31
C TYR A 3 -83.76 25.65 4.17
N PHE A 4 -83.20 25.22 5.32
CA PHE A 4 -82.40 24.06 5.64
C PHE A 4 -82.72 22.74 4.87
N THR A 5 -81.70 21.93 4.53
CA THR A 5 -81.67 20.53 4.92
C THR A 5 -80.27 19.94 4.79
N SER A 6 -79.80 19.30 5.82
CA SER A 6 -78.63 18.45 5.96
C SER A 6 -78.76 17.14 5.17
N SER A 7 -77.65 16.66 4.63
CA SER A 7 -77.50 15.22 4.38
C SER A 7 -75.98 14.82 4.47
N LEU A 8 -75.74 13.94 5.37
CA LEU A 8 -74.49 13.17 5.51
C LEU A 8 -74.18 12.37 4.22
N THR A 9 -72.96 12.42 3.81
CA THR A 9 -72.40 11.34 2.95
C THR A 9 -70.97 11.01 3.36
N SER A 10 -70.82 9.73 3.56
CA SER A 10 -69.68 8.93 3.99
C SER A 10 -68.36 9.29 3.35
N ALA A 11 -67.33 9.54 4.15
CA ALA A 11 -65.97 9.55 3.77
C ALA A 11 -65.43 8.10 3.65
N LEU A 12 -65.11 7.69 2.45
CA LEU A 12 -64.29 6.51 2.19
C LEU A 12 -62.82 6.88 2.40
N LEU A 13 -62.29 6.48 3.54
CA LEU A 13 -60.83 6.49 3.79
C LEU A 13 -60.18 5.36 3.00
N THR A 14 -59.52 5.72 1.89
CA THR A 14 -58.56 4.88 1.23
C THR A 14 -57.23 5.03 1.96
N GLY A 15 -56.92 4.07 2.84
CA GLY A 15 -55.66 4.00 3.58
C GLY A 15 -54.53 3.67 2.59
N CYS A 16 -53.70 4.64 2.21
CA CYS A 16 -52.36 4.38 1.70
C CYS A 16 -51.51 3.89 2.88
N LEU A 17 -51.28 2.60 2.96
CA LEU A 17 -50.22 2.00 3.76
C LEU A 17 -48.87 2.44 3.15
N ALA A 18 -48.35 3.55 3.58
CA ALA A 18 -46.95 3.90 3.43
C ALA A 18 -46.16 2.91 4.32
N VAL A 19 -45.60 1.88 3.69
CA VAL A 19 -44.53 1.07 4.31
C VAL A 19 -43.32 1.98 4.41
N SER A 20 -43.25 2.73 5.51
CA SER A 20 -42.03 3.37 5.95
C SER A 20 -41.07 2.24 6.38
N THR A 21 -40.20 1.83 5.47
CA THR A 21 -38.97 1.14 5.85
C THR A 21 -38.16 2.11 6.69
N ALA A 22 -38.40 2.09 7.98
CA ALA A 22 -37.52 2.70 8.95
C ALA A 22 -36.16 1.98 8.84
N TRP A 23 -35.25 2.58 8.09
CA TRP A 23 -33.84 2.32 8.26
C TRP A 23 -33.52 2.77 9.68
N SER A 24 -33.48 1.82 10.59
CA SER A 24 -32.92 2.01 11.91
C SER A 24 -31.54 2.60 11.71
N GLN A 25 -31.39 3.90 11.98
CA GLN A 25 -30.10 4.51 12.21
C GLN A 25 -29.57 3.84 13.49
N ALA A 26 -28.79 2.76 13.28
CA ALA A 26 -27.93 2.29 14.33
C ALA A 26 -26.96 3.44 14.60
N GLY A 27 -27.10 4.09 15.73
CA GLY A 27 -26.14 5.03 16.28
C GLY A 27 -24.74 4.40 16.36
N PRO A 28 -23.68 5.15 16.66
CA PRO A 28 -22.30 4.68 16.64
C PRO A 28 -22.22 3.33 17.36
N GLY A 29 -21.92 2.28 16.57
CA GLY A 29 -22.21 0.91 16.94
C GLY A 29 -21.42 0.50 18.17
N GLN A 30 -22.14 0.31 19.26
CA GLN A 30 -21.70 -0.61 20.29
C GLN A 30 -21.43 -1.95 19.59
N SER A 31 -20.16 -2.35 19.48
CA SER A 31 -19.85 -3.72 19.10
C SER A 31 -20.61 -4.60 20.06
N SER A 32 -21.43 -5.51 19.56
CA SER A 32 -22.35 -6.33 20.38
C SER A 32 -21.63 -7.27 21.36
N GLY A 33 -20.30 -7.17 21.49
CA GLY A 33 -19.46 -8.06 22.30
C GLY A 33 -19.47 -9.51 21.81
N LYS A 34 -20.20 -9.79 20.74
CA LYS A 34 -20.30 -11.13 20.15
C LYS A 34 -19.18 -11.35 19.12
N PRO A 35 -18.56 -12.52 19.08
CA PRO A 35 -17.55 -12.85 18.09
C PRO A 35 -18.14 -12.81 16.68
N PHE A 36 -17.29 -12.59 15.67
CA PHE A 36 -17.69 -12.57 14.26
C PHE A 36 -18.33 -13.88 13.81
N PHE A 37 -17.75 -15.00 14.25
CA PHE A 37 -18.33 -16.34 14.16
C PHE A 37 -18.72 -16.83 15.56
N GLU A 38 -19.99 -17.11 15.77
CA GLU A 38 -20.46 -17.67 17.05
C GLU A 38 -20.18 -19.18 17.10
N PRO A 39 -19.89 -19.74 18.32
CA PRO A 39 -19.81 -19.04 19.61
C PRO A 39 -18.43 -18.53 19.99
N PHE A 40 -17.34 -18.89 19.26
CA PHE A 40 -15.96 -18.65 19.70
C PHE A 40 -15.14 -17.78 18.74
N GLY A 41 -15.72 -17.22 17.70
CA GLY A 41 -14.99 -16.54 16.64
C GLY A 41 -14.40 -17.48 15.58
N LEU A 42 -14.76 -18.78 15.59
CA LEU A 42 -14.36 -19.77 14.61
C LEU A 42 -15.57 -20.25 13.81
N ASP A 43 -15.43 -20.36 12.49
CA ASP A 43 -16.44 -20.99 11.63
C ASP A 43 -16.35 -22.52 11.75
N LEU A 44 -17.09 -23.09 12.70
CA LEU A 44 -17.12 -24.54 12.90
C LEU A 44 -17.75 -25.30 11.73
N SER A 45 -18.46 -24.63 10.82
CA SER A 45 -18.99 -25.24 9.60
C SER A 45 -17.93 -25.48 8.53
N ALA A 46 -16.74 -24.89 8.71
CA ALA A 46 -15.58 -25.13 7.84
C ALA A 46 -14.96 -26.51 8.02
N LEU A 47 -15.22 -27.17 9.16
CA LEU A 47 -14.59 -28.45 9.53
C LEU A 47 -15.10 -29.61 8.64
N ASP A 48 -14.19 -30.36 8.03
CA ASP A 48 -14.47 -31.68 7.44
C ASP A 48 -14.23 -32.78 8.47
N ARG A 49 -15.29 -33.17 9.18
CA ARG A 49 -15.24 -34.20 10.24
C ARG A 49 -15.01 -35.62 9.72
N ARG A 50 -14.99 -35.83 8.40
CA ARG A 50 -14.67 -37.13 7.77
C ARG A 50 -13.16 -37.36 7.69
N THR A 51 -12.38 -36.28 7.68
CA THR A 51 -10.92 -36.31 7.71
C THR A 51 -10.44 -36.38 9.16
N ARG A 52 -9.49 -37.30 9.46
CA ARG A 52 -8.92 -37.39 10.79
C ARG A 52 -7.85 -36.29 10.97
N PRO A 53 -7.88 -35.50 12.07
CA PRO A 53 -6.97 -34.37 12.24
C PRO A 53 -5.48 -34.76 12.27
N GLN A 54 -5.15 -35.99 12.66
CA GLN A 54 -3.78 -36.52 12.67
C GLN A 54 -3.29 -36.96 11.28
N ASP A 55 -4.18 -37.19 10.31
CA ASP A 55 -3.83 -37.58 8.96
C ASP A 55 -3.66 -36.34 8.05
N ASP A 56 -4.60 -35.40 8.12
CA ASP A 56 -4.53 -34.11 7.44
C ASP A 56 -5.27 -33.04 8.27
N PHE A 57 -4.51 -32.29 9.07
CA PHE A 57 -5.06 -31.26 9.92
C PHE A 57 -5.63 -30.09 9.12
N TYR A 58 -4.99 -29.73 7.99
CA TYR A 58 -5.49 -28.63 7.14
C TYR A 58 -6.85 -28.98 6.52
N GLN A 59 -6.97 -30.17 5.95
CA GLN A 59 -8.23 -30.67 5.39
C GLN A 59 -9.31 -30.83 6.48
N TYR A 60 -8.95 -31.32 7.68
CA TYR A 60 -9.86 -31.41 8.80
C TYR A 60 -10.45 -30.06 9.16
N VAL A 61 -9.63 -28.99 9.25
CA VAL A 61 -10.07 -27.66 9.68
C VAL A 61 -10.82 -26.91 8.58
N ASN A 62 -10.44 -27.06 7.31
CA ASN A 62 -10.89 -26.20 6.22
C ASN A 62 -11.69 -26.95 5.14
N GLY A 63 -11.73 -28.29 5.15
CA GLY A 63 -12.18 -29.09 4.01
C GLY A 63 -13.63 -28.86 3.60
N ALA A 64 -14.54 -28.69 4.56
CA ALA A 64 -15.94 -28.40 4.24
C ALA A 64 -16.13 -27.00 3.65
N TRP A 65 -15.31 -26.02 4.07
CA TRP A 65 -15.30 -24.69 3.48
C TRP A 65 -14.72 -24.72 2.06
N ILE A 66 -13.59 -25.38 1.86
CA ILE A 66 -12.96 -25.53 0.52
C ILE A 66 -13.95 -26.15 -0.47
N ALA A 67 -14.68 -27.21 -0.05
CA ALA A 67 -15.61 -27.92 -0.92
C ALA A 67 -16.80 -27.08 -1.40
N ARG A 68 -17.18 -26.01 -0.68
CA ARG A 68 -18.32 -25.14 -1.03
C ARG A 68 -17.94 -23.75 -1.52
N THR A 69 -16.63 -23.40 -1.48
CA THR A 69 -16.17 -22.05 -1.81
C THR A 69 -15.57 -22.02 -3.20
N THR A 70 -15.99 -21.04 -3.98
CA THR A 70 -15.38 -20.69 -5.26
C THR A 70 -14.69 -19.34 -5.11
N ILE A 71 -13.51 -19.21 -5.73
CA ILE A 71 -12.79 -17.92 -5.76
C ILE A 71 -13.61 -16.97 -6.65
N PRO A 72 -14.00 -15.77 -6.16
CA PRO A 72 -14.67 -14.77 -6.97
C PRO A 72 -13.81 -14.34 -8.16
N ALA A 73 -14.43 -14.04 -9.29
CA ALA A 73 -13.71 -13.72 -10.52
C ALA A 73 -12.82 -12.46 -10.46
N ASP A 74 -13.02 -11.60 -9.46
CA ASP A 74 -12.25 -10.39 -9.19
C ASP A 74 -11.17 -10.58 -8.10
N GLN A 75 -10.99 -11.81 -7.62
CA GLN A 75 -9.97 -12.19 -6.64
C GLN A 75 -9.06 -13.27 -7.21
N ASP A 76 -7.85 -13.37 -6.70
CA ASP A 76 -6.86 -14.42 -7.02
C ASP A 76 -6.89 -15.56 -6.00
N SER A 77 -7.34 -15.28 -4.79
CA SER A 77 -7.40 -16.19 -3.66
C SER A 77 -8.52 -15.84 -2.69
N VAL A 78 -8.89 -16.79 -1.85
CA VAL A 78 -9.81 -16.58 -0.73
C VAL A 78 -9.32 -17.32 0.51
N GLU A 79 -9.51 -16.70 1.66
CA GLU A 79 -9.19 -17.28 2.97
C GLU A 79 -10.46 -17.53 3.79
N VAL A 80 -10.46 -18.58 4.59
CA VAL A 80 -11.63 -19.01 5.38
C VAL A 80 -12.23 -17.88 6.21
N THR A 81 -11.38 -17.09 6.85
CA THR A 81 -11.81 -16.00 7.75
C THR A 81 -11.37 -14.64 7.23
N GLY A 82 -10.16 -14.55 6.64
CA GLY A 82 -9.54 -13.30 6.20
C GLY A 82 -10.37 -12.56 5.17
N SER A 83 -10.80 -13.26 4.10
CA SER A 83 -11.57 -12.62 3.03
C SER A 83 -12.89 -12.03 3.50
N GLN A 84 -13.64 -12.74 4.38
CA GLN A 84 -14.91 -12.23 4.92
C GLN A 84 -14.71 -11.04 5.86
N MET A 85 -13.62 -11.06 6.65
CA MET A 85 -13.25 -9.92 7.48
C MET A 85 -12.88 -8.71 6.62
N GLN A 86 -12.10 -8.92 5.56
CA GLN A 86 -11.69 -7.86 4.64
C GLN A 86 -12.88 -7.23 3.92
N ASP A 87 -13.78 -8.03 3.36
CA ASP A 87 -14.99 -7.53 2.72
C ASP A 87 -15.84 -6.68 3.67
N ARG A 88 -15.90 -7.06 4.96
CA ARG A 88 -16.60 -6.28 5.98
C ARG A 88 -15.87 -4.97 6.31
N ILE A 89 -14.55 -4.99 6.40
CA ILE A 89 -13.72 -3.80 6.61
C ILE A 89 -13.90 -2.85 5.43
N ASP A 90 -13.77 -3.34 4.20
CA ASP A 90 -13.94 -2.57 2.98
C ASP A 90 -15.33 -1.92 2.90
N ALA A 91 -16.38 -2.66 3.22
CA ALA A 91 -17.74 -2.14 3.25
C ALA A 91 -17.93 -1.01 4.31
N ARG A 92 -17.29 -1.14 5.47
CA ARG A 92 -17.30 -0.11 6.51
C ARG A 92 -16.52 1.13 6.09
N ILE A 93 -15.31 0.95 5.54
CA ILE A 93 -14.50 2.05 5.03
C ILE A 93 -15.25 2.78 3.91
N ARG A 94 -15.86 2.04 2.97
CA ARG A 94 -16.72 2.59 1.94
C ARG A 94 -17.79 3.50 2.52
N ALA A 95 -18.55 3.02 3.50
CA ALA A 95 -19.63 3.78 4.14
C ALA A 95 -19.11 5.08 4.80
N LEU A 96 -17.95 5.02 5.47
CA LEU A 96 -17.30 6.20 6.06
C LEU A 96 -16.88 7.22 4.99
N LEU A 97 -16.25 6.75 3.91
CA LEU A 97 -15.80 7.62 2.81
C LEU A 97 -16.97 8.26 2.06
N GLU A 98 -18.03 7.51 1.77
CA GLU A 98 -19.25 8.01 1.13
C GLU A 98 -19.96 9.06 2.02
N ALA A 99 -20.04 8.80 3.33
CA ALA A 99 -20.60 9.76 4.28
C ALA A 99 -19.78 11.06 4.34
N ALA A 100 -18.44 10.95 4.43
CA ALA A 100 -17.55 12.11 4.44
C ALA A 100 -17.61 12.90 3.13
N ALA A 101 -17.64 12.22 1.98
CA ALA A 101 -17.79 12.86 0.65
C ALA A 101 -19.12 13.60 0.50
N SER A 102 -20.20 13.03 1.03
CA SER A 102 -21.55 13.61 0.95
C SER A 102 -21.77 14.78 1.90
N ALA A 103 -21.14 14.74 3.08
CA ALA A 103 -21.25 15.80 4.09
C ALA A 103 -20.44 17.05 3.76
N GLN A 104 -19.46 16.95 2.86
CA GLN A 104 -18.53 18.03 2.58
C GLN A 104 -19.21 19.20 1.84
N ARG A 105 -19.03 20.40 2.38
CA ARG A 105 -19.46 21.69 1.80
C ARG A 105 -18.27 22.66 1.84
N GLY A 106 -17.59 22.87 0.72
CA GLY A 106 -16.39 23.72 0.62
C GLY A 106 -15.07 22.95 0.72
N PRO A 107 -13.94 23.62 0.99
CA PRO A 107 -12.61 23.01 1.04
C PRO A 107 -12.51 21.89 2.08
N ALA A 108 -11.73 20.85 1.78
CA ALA A 108 -11.45 19.75 2.69
C ALA A 108 -10.38 20.14 3.71
N VAL A 109 -10.77 20.35 4.96
CA VAL A 109 -9.88 20.82 6.04
C VAL A 109 -9.49 19.66 6.97
N THR A 110 -10.46 18.89 7.45
CA THR A 110 -10.21 17.80 8.37
C THR A 110 -9.70 16.53 7.63
N PRO A 111 -8.97 15.62 8.30
CA PRO A 111 -8.53 14.35 7.70
C PRO A 111 -9.68 13.56 7.07
N ALA A 112 -10.83 13.49 7.73
CA ALA A 112 -12.03 12.82 7.21
C ALA A 112 -12.57 13.48 5.95
N GLN A 113 -12.64 14.84 5.91
CA GLN A 113 -13.05 15.57 4.72
C GLN A 113 -12.08 15.34 3.54
N LYS A 114 -10.76 15.30 3.83
CA LYS A 114 -9.73 15.03 2.82
C LYS A 114 -9.89 13.62 2.24
N ALA A 115 -10.09 12.61 3.08
CA ALA A 115 -10.33 11.24 2.64
C ALA A 115 -11.62 11.12 1.80
N GLY A 116 -12.71 11.77 2.23
CA GLY A 116 -13.97 11.84 1.48
C GLY A 116 -13.84 12.57 0.14
N ALA A 117 -13.09 13.68 0.08
CA ALA A 117 -12.85 14.43 -1.14
C ALA A 117 -12.05 13.61 -2.17
N MET A 118 -10.97 12.96 -1.73
CA MET A 118 -10.15 12.10 -2.59
C MET A 118 -10.94 10.89 -3.11
N TYR A 119 -11.78 10.27 -2.26
CA TYR A 119 -12.69 9.21 -2.69
C TYR A 119 -13.68 9.70 -3.74
N ALA A 120 -14.29 10.88 -3.52
CA ALA A 120 -15.20 11.47 -4.49
C ALA A 120 -14.52 11.77 -5.83
N ALA A 121 -13.29 12.29 -5.81
CA ALA A 121 -12.48 12.50 -7.02
C ALA A 121 -12.21 11.18 -7.75
N PHE A 122 -11.92 10.10 -7.02
CA PHE A 122 -11.75 8.78 -7.63
C PHE A 122 -13.04 8.25 -8.25
N MET A 123 -14.20 8.49 -7.62
CA MET A 123 -15.50 8.01 -8.11
C MET A 123 -16.03 8.79 -9.31
N ASP A 124 -15.50 9.98 -9.59
CA ASP A 124 -15.86 10.81 -10.75
C ASP A 124 -15.20 10.27 -12.04
N ALA A 125 -15.76 9.16 -12.55
CA ALA A 125 -15.23 8.48 -13.71
C ALA A 125 -15.28 9.35 -14.97
N ASP A 126 -16.35 10.15 -15.14
CA ASP A 126 -16.54 10.96 -16.33
C ASP A 126 -15.48 12.06 -16.42
N HIS A 127 -15.17 12.71 -15.31
CA HIS A 127 -14.11 13.70 -15.25
C HIS A 127 -12.73 13.08 -15.57
N ILE A 128 -12.43 11.92 -15.01
CA ILE A 128 -11.17 11.18 -15.27
C ILE A 128 -11.06 10.78 -16.74
N GLU A 129 -12.15 10.32 -17.37
CA GLU A 129 -12.15 9.97 -18.82
C GLU A 129 -11.85 11.20 -19.69
N VAL A 130 -12.40 12.37 -19.35
CA VAL A 130 -12.13 13.63 -20.08
C VAL A 130 -10.66 14.04 -19.97
N LEU A 131 -10.06 13.89 -18.79
CA LEU A 131 -8.66 14.26 -18.56
C LEU A 131 -7.67 13.34 -19.30
N GLY A 132 -7.98 12.06 -19.46
CA GLY A 132 -7.11 11.08 -20.13
C GLY A 132 -5.74 10.97 -19.48
N SER A 133 -4.66 11.26 -20.24
CA SER A 133 -3.27 11.31 -19.75
C SER A 133 -2.79 12.70 -19.33
N SER A 134 -3.59 13.75 -19.53
CA SER A 134 -3.16 15.13 -19.27
C SER A 134 -2.63 15.39 -17.85
N PRO A 135 -3.14 14.70 -16.77
CA PRO A 135 -2.66 14.95 -15.42
C PRO A 135 -1.19 14.57 -15.16
N ILE A 136 -0.59 13.76 -16.02
CA ILE A 136 0.83 13.34 -15.92
C ILE A 136 1.72 13.96 -17.00
N GLU A 137 1.22 14.91 -17.77
CA GLU A 137 1.97 15.50 -18.89
C GLU A 137 3.18 16.33 -18.41
N ALA A 138 3.12 16.89 -17.21
CA ALA A 138 4.25 17.61 -16.64
C ALA A 138 5.47 16.70 -16.41
N GLU A 139 5.24 15.52 -15.85
CA GLU A 139 6.27 14.50 -15.63
C GLU A 139 6.81 13.97 -16.97
N LEU A 140 5.92 13.64 -17.90
CA LEU A 140 6.31 13.17 -19.23
C LEU A 140 7.09 14.24 -19.99
N GLY A 141 6.70 15.51 -19.88
CA GLY A 141 7.41 16.65 -20.44
C GLY A 141 8.83 16.80 -19.87
N ALA A 142 8.98 16.65 -18.54
CA ALA A 142 10.28 16.68 -17.90
C ALA A 142 11.20 15.53 -18.37
N VAL A 143 10.65 14.34 -18.56
CA VAL A 143 11.40 13.19 -19.12
C VAL A 143 11.83 13.46 -20.57
N ARG A 144 10.93 13.98 -21.42
CA ARG A 144 11.28 14.32 -22.81
C ARG A 144 12.40 15.35 -22.88
N ALA A 145 12.34 16.37 -22.03
CA ALA A 145 13.27 17.48 -22.00
C ALA A 145 14.63 17.16 -21.32
N ALA A 146 14.76 16.00 -20.65
CA ALA A 146 16.00 15.63 -19.96
C ALA A 146 17.19 15.59 -20.93
N PRO A 147 18.25 16.42 -20.73
CA PRO A 147 19.36 16.53 -21.68
C PRO A 147 20.36 15.38 -21.54
N ASP A 148 20.47 14.77 -20.37
CA ASP A 148 21.54 13.82 -20.05
C ASP A 148 21.13 12.83 -18.93
N HIS A 149 22.03 11.91 -18.62
CA HIS A 149 21.85 10.92 -17.56
C HIS A 149 21.67 11.55 -16.16
N ALA A 150 22.31 12.69 -15.91
CA ALA A 150 22.22 13.37 -14.63
C ALA A 150 20.80 13.92 -14.38
N ALA A 151 20.20 14.51 -15.41
CA ALA A 151 18.80 14.95 -15.36
C ALA A 151 17.83 13.78 -15.14
N LEU A 152 18.06 12.62 -15.78
CA LEU A 152 17.24 11.43 -15.58
C LEU A 152 17.41 10.85 -14.17
N ALA A 153 18.64 10.81 -13.63
CA ALA A 153 18.87 10.40 -12.25
C ALA A 153 18.12 11.31 -11.25
N ARG A 154 18.09 12.62 -11.49
CA ARG A 154 17.29 13.56 -10.69
C ARG A 154 15.79 13.29 -10.80
N ILE A 155 15.29 12.96 -12.00
CA ILE A 155 13.89 12.56 -12.21
C ILE A 155 13.58 11.27 -11.44
N MET A 156 14.48 10.26 -11.49
CA MET A 156 14.35 9.03 -10.72
C MET A 156 14.27 9.32 -9.20
N GLY A 157 15.08 10.25 -8.68
CA GLY A 157 15.00 10.68 -7.28
C GLY A 157 13.65 11.32 -6.94
N ARG A 158 13.08 12.14 -7.82
CA ARG A 158 11.75 12.77 -7.62
C ARG A 158 10.60 11.77 -7.56
N SER A 159 10.80 10.55 -8.09
CA SER A 159 9.74 9.54 -8.09
C SER A 159 9.34 9.05 -6.69
N PHE A 160 10.11 9.33 -5.65
CA PHE A 160 9.71 9.03 -4.26
C PHE A 160 8.61 9.96 -3.75
N SER A 161 8.54 11.18 -4.27
CA SER A 161 7.52 12.17 -3.91
C SER A 161 6.48 12.41 -5.01
N GLY A 162 6.48 11.60 -6.09
CA GLY A 162 5.62 11.78 -7.25
C GLY A 162 5.52 10.53 -8.11
N PHE A 163 4.91 10.66 -9.29
CA PHE A 163 4.82 9.57 -10.25
C PHE A 163 6.16 9.34 -10.95
N GLY A 164 6.49 8.07 -11.17
CA GLY A 164 7.71 7.63 -11.81
C GLY A 164 8.32 6.40 -11.15
N GLY A 165 9.52 6.03 -11.58
CA GLY A 165 10.29 4.91 -11.04
C GLY A 165 11.76 5.25 -10.90
N SER A 166 12.50 4.40 -10.21
CA SER A 166 13.94 4.47 -10.04
C SER A 166 14.56 3.10 -10.10
N ILE A 167 15.81 3.01 -10.54
CA ILE A 167 16.60 1.76 -10.53
C ILE A 167 17.26 1.50 -9.17
N PHE A 168 17.20 2.46 -8.28
CA PHE A 168 17.55 2.30 -6.86
C PHE A 168 16.39 2.78 -6.00
N ALA A 169 16.01 1.98 -5.02
CA ALA A 169 15.03 2.38 -4.00
C ALA A 169 15.72 3.14 -2.87
N ALA A 170 14.99 4.05 -2.25
CA ALA A 170 15.41 4.77 -1.05
C ALA A 170 14.33 4.62 0.03
N SER A 171 14.76 4.36 1.26
CA SER A 171 13.89 4.21 2.42
C SER A 171 14.60 4.63 3.70
N PHE A 172 13.82 4.94 4.74
CA PHE A 172 14.37 5.31 6.04
C PHE A 172 14.03 4.23 7.05
N HIS A 173 15.06 3.69 7.70
CA HIS A 173 14.94 2.69 8.76
C HIS A 173 15.84 3.05 9.92
N ILE A 174 15.63 2.38 11.06
CA ILE A 174 16.52 2.48 12.22
C ILE A 174 17.92 2.02 11.79
N ASP A 175 18.94 2.79 12.14
CA ASP A 175 20.34 2.40 11.91
C ASP A 175 20.74 1.24 12.81
N LEU A 176 21.11 0.10 12.24
CA LEU A 176 21.48 -1.09 13.02
C LEU A 176 22.74 -0.91 13.88
N ARG A 177 23.59 0.10 13.59
CA ARG A 177 24.76 0.43 14.42
C ARG A 177 24.47 1.51 15.44
N ASP A 178 23.47 2.34 15.20
CA ASP A 178 23.02 3.38 16.12
C ASP A 178 21.49 3.36 16.21
N PRO A 179 20.92 2.42 16.99
CA PRO A 179 19.47 2.23 17.07
C PRO A 179 18.68 3.43 17.61
N GLN A 180 19.36 4.51 17.98
CA GLN A 180 18.71 5.75 18.42
C GLN A 180 18.41 6.70 17.26
N HIS A 181 18.93 6.44 16.05
CA HIS A 181 18.78 7.32 14.90
C HIS A 181 18.27 6.58 13.66
N TYR A 182 17.61 7.34 12.77
CA TYR A 182 17.25 6.86 11.44
C TYR A 182 18.40 7.00 10.46
N ALA A 183 18.54 6.06 9.54
CA ALA A 183 19.46 6.12 8.42
C ALA A 183 18.72 5.99 7.08
N LEU A 184 19.28 6.58 6.03
CA LEU A 184 18.85 6.38 4.66
C LEU A 184 19.43 5.06 4.13
N TYR A 185 18.54 4.15 3.73
CA TYR A 185 18.87 2.89 3.06
C TYR A 185 18.66 3.02 1.56
N LEU A 186 19.61 2.53 0.79
CA LEU A 186 19.50 2.40 -0.66
C LEU A 186 19.52 0.92 -1.02
N ASN A 187 18.57 0.50 -1.86
CA ASN A 187 18.39 -0.87 -2.29
C ASN A 187 18.29 -0.96 -3.82
N GLN A 188 18.56 -2.15 -4.38
CA GLN A 188 18.31 -2.42 -5.78
C GLN A 188 16.82 -2.27 -6.11
N ALA A 189 16.50 -1.75 -7.29
CA ALA A 189 15.15 -1.59 -7.83
C ALA A 189 15.15 -1.59 -9.34
N GLY A 190 14.07 -1.13 -9.98
CA GLY A 190 14.01 -0.91 -11.42
C GLY A 190 13.48 -2.08 -12.23
N LEU A 191 12.83 -3.06 -11.59
CA LEU A 191 12.11 -4.14 -12.25
C LEU A 191 10.61 -3.83 -12.25
N GLY A 192 9.96 -3.93 -13.39
CA GLY A 192 8.51 -3.76 -13.50
C GLY A 192 7.71 -5.06 -13.30
N MET A 193 8.39 -6.22 -13.29
CA MET A 193 7.81 -7.51 -12.90
C MET A 193 8.23 -7.87 -11.46
N PRO A 194 7.48 -8.75 -10.76
CA PRO A 194 7.62 -8.95 -9.31
C PRO A 194 9.00 -9.41 -8.81
N ASP A 195 9.74 -10.17 -9.62
CA ASP A 195 11.02 -10.75 -9.21
C ASP A 195 11.94 -10.93 -10.44
N ARG A 196 13.26 -10.92 -10.21
CA ARG A 196 14.27 -11.14 -11.27
C ARG A 196 14.05 -12.41 -12.08
N ARG A 197 13.47 -13.47 -11.50
CA ARG A 197 13.20 -14.74 -12.20
C ARG A 197 12.26 -14.58 -13.38
N TYR A 198 11.31 -13.65 -13.33
CA TYR A 198 10.41 -13.37 -14.44
C TYR A 198 11.14 -12.94 -15.72
N TYR A 199 12.33 -12.36 -15.59
CA TYR A 199 13.18 -11.98 -16.72
C TYR A 199 14.09 -13.11 -17.19
N LEU A 200 14.54 -14.00 -16.29
CA LEU A 200 15.68 -14.90 -16.50
C LEU A 200 15.25 -16.34 -16.76
N ILE A 201 14.11 -16.79 -16.27
CA ILE A 201 13.68 -18.18 -16.32
C ILE A 201 12.67 -18.36 -17.45
N GLU A 202 12.84 -19.41 -18.28
CA GLU A 202 11.99 -19.65 -19.44
C GLU A 202 10.52 -19.96 -19.07
N GLU A 203 10.30 -20.51 -17.89
CA GLU A 203 8.96 -20.75 -17.34
C GLU A 203 8.08 -19.49 -17.36
N PHE A 204 8.64 -18.30 -17.20
CA PHE A 204 7.94 -17.00 -17.22
C PHE A 204 7.92 -16.32 -18.61
N ALA A 205 8.17 -17.05 -19.68
CA ALA A 205 8.18 -16.46 -21.03
C ALA A 205 6.81 -15.86 -21.44
N ARG A 206 5.71 -16.42 -20.94
CA ARG A 206 4.35 -15.90 -21.14
C ARG A 206 4.19 -14.53 -20.47
N GLU A 207 4.59 -14.42 -19.23
CA GLU A 207 4.52 -13.21 -18.42
C GLU A 207 5.41 -12.11 -19.01
N ARG A 208 6.64 -12.44 -19.47
CA ARG A 208 7.51 -11.50 -20.21
C ARG A 208 6.87 -10.96 -21.48
N ARG A 209 6.17 -11.80 -22.25
CA ARG A 209 5.43 -11.33 -23.43
C ARG A 209 4.27 -10.41 -23.06
N GLY A 210 3.51 -10.77 -22.02
CA GLY A 210 2.45 -9.94 -21.46
C GLY A 210 2.96 -8.59 -20.95
N TYR A 211 4.08 -8.59 -20.26
CA TYR A 211 4.73 -7.38 -19.78
C TYR A 211 5.17 -6.45 -20.91
N ARG A 212 5.84 -6.98 -21.93
CA ARG A 212 6.24 -6.17 -23.08
C ARG A 212 5.02 -5.55 -23.79
N GLU A 213 3.93 -6.28 -23.92
CA GLU A 213 2.69 -5.74 -24.49
C GLU A 213 2.07 -4.66 -23.59
N TYR A 214 2.10 -4.84 -22.27
CA TYR A 214 1.66 -3.84 -21.31
C TYR A 214 2.48 -2.54 -21.42
N VAL A 215 3.80 -2.64 -21.42
CA VAL A 215 4.71 -1.50 -21.63
C VAL A 215 4.38 -0.77 -22.93
N ARG A 216 4.25 -1.51 -24.04
CA ARG A 216 3.87 -0.95 -25.34
C ARG A 216 2.56 -0.18 -25.28
N ARG A 217 1.53 -0.75 -24.64
CA ARG A 217 0.19 -0.12 -24.51
C ARG A 217 0.27 1.18 -23.71
N LEU A 218 0.94 1.20 -22.56
CA LEU A 218 1.07 2.43 -21.77
C LEU A 218 1.84 3.52 -22.56
N LEU A 219 2.94 3.17 -23.20
CA LEU A 219 3.69 4.11 -24.04
C LEU A 219 2.85 4.66 -25.20
N THR A 220 1.99 3.82 -25.81
CA THR A 220 1.05 4.26 -26.84
C THR A 220 0.02 5.25 -26.27
N LEU A 221 -0.53 4.97 -25.09
CA LEU A 221 -1.55 5.81 -24.43
C LEU A 221 -1.00 7.20 -24.05
N VAL A 222 0.27 7.29 -23.68
CA VAL A 222 0.96 8.57 -23.41
C VAL A 222 1.61 9.17 -24.67
N LYS A 223 1.33 8.63 -25.85
CA LYS A 223 1.85 9.10 -27.15
C LYS A 223 3.39 9.18 -27.18
N TRP A 224 4.05 8.20 -26.56
CA TRP A 224 5.50 8.10 -26.62
C TRP A 224 5.96 7.64 -28.01
N PRO A 225 7.05 8.17 -28.57
CA PRO A 225 7.54 7.74 -29.88
C PRO A 225 8.01 6.29 -29.87
N ASN A 226 7.82 5.60 -30.99
CA ASN A 226 8.29 4.22 -31.23
C ASN A 226 7.95 3.26 -30.09
N PRO A 227 6.66 3.10 -29.69
CA PRO A 227 6.29 2.35 -28.48
C PRO A 227 6.64 0.86 -28.55
N VAL A 228 6.73 0.25 -29.74
CA VAL A 228 7.09 -1.16 -29.91
C VAL A 228 8.58 -1.40 -29.64
N GLU A 229 9.42 -0.58 -30.25
CA GLU A 229 10.88 -0.62 -30.10
C GLU A 229 11.25 -0.24 -28.66
N SER A 230 10.63 0.80 -28.12
CA SER A 230 10.81 1.24 -26.72
C SER A 230 10.46 0.15 -25.72
N ALA A 231 9.33 -0.55 -25.90
CA ALA A 231 8.94 -1.65 -25.03
C ALA A 231 9.94 -2.81 -25.05
N THR A 232 10.49 -3.12 -26.24
CA THR A 232 11.54 -4.15 -26.38
C THR A 232 12.83 -3.73 -25.67
N ALA A 233 13.24 -2.47 -25.84
CA ALA A 233 14.43 -1.92 -25.21
C ALA A 233 14.29 -1.85 -23.68
N ILE A 234 13.12 -1.47 -23.16
CA ILE A 234 12.83 -1.44 -21.72
C ILE A 234 12.94 -2.84 -21.11
N VAL A 235 12.32 -3.85 -21.71
CA VAL A 235 12.39 -5.23 -21.18
C VAL A 235 13.81 -5.77 -21.21
N ALA A 236 14.59 -5.43 -22.23
CA ALA A 236 16.01 -5.79 -22.30
C ALA A 236 16.85 -5.05 -21.25
N PHE A 237 16.59 -3.77 -21.01
CA PHE A 237 17.25 -2.97 -19.97
C PHE A 237 16.97 -3.54 -18.58
N GLU A 238 15.72 -3.81 -18.26
CA GLU A 238 15.32 -4.44 -16.99
C GLU A 238 15.86 -5.87 -16.85
N GLY A 239 15.99 -6.61 -17.95
CA GLY A 239 16.63 -7.93 -17.97
C GLY A 239 18.08 -7.87 -17.51
N ARG A 240 18.85 -6.88 -17.97
CA ARG A 240 20.23 -6.63 -17.50
C ARG A 240 20.26 -6.28 -16.00
N ILE A 241 19.30 -5.48 -15.51
CA ILE A 241 19.17 -5.17 -14.08
C ILE A 241 18.84 -6.45 -13.31
N ALA A 242 17.95 -7.30 -13.80
CA ALA A 242 17.58 -8.57 -13.18
C ALA A 242 18.78 -9.52 -13.06
N GLU A 243 19.67 -9.58 -14.05
CA GLU A 243 20.92 -10.34 -13.99
C GLU A 243 21.86 -9.83 -12.91
N ALA A 244 21.94 -8.51 -12.73
CA ALA A 244 22.80 -7.85 -11.74
C ALA A 244 22.26 -7.94 -10.31
N SER A 245 20.94 -8.11 -10.15
CA SER A 245 20.23 -8.05 -8.87
C SER A 245 20.44 -9.31 -8.02
N TRP A 246 20.42 -9.13 -6.70
CA TRP A 246 20.37 -10.23 -5.74
C TRP A 246 19.01 -10.94 -5.78
N THR A 247 19.02 -12.20 -5.40
CA THR A 247 17.80 -12.97 -5.18
C THR A 247 17.10 -12.54 -3.89
N ALA A 248 15.79 -12.81 -3.78
CA ALA A 248 15.03 -12.56 -2.55
C ALA A 248 15.61 -13.34 -1.34
N ALA A 249 16.26 -14.49 -1.55
CA ALA A 249 16.92 -15.24 -0.49
C ALA A 249 18.18 -14.53 0.03
N GLU A 250 18.99 -13.97 -0.87
CA GLU A 250 20.19 -13.19 -0.50
C GLU A 250 19.82 -11.90 0.24
N GLN A 251 18.76 -11.22 -0.15
CA GLN A 251 18.26 -9.99 0.50
C GLN A 251 17.81 -10.19 1.95
N ARG A 252 17.45 -11.42 2.35
CA ARG A 252 17.05 -11.73 3.74
C ARG A 252 18.22 -11.81 4.72
N ASP A 253 19.45 -11.82 4.24
CA ASP A 253 20.64 -11.81 5.09
C ASP A 253 20.92 -10.38 5.58
N ALA A 254 20.43 -10.06 6.78
CA ALA A 254 20.55 -8.73 7.37
C ALA A 254 22.01 -8.27 7.58
N VAL A 255 22.96 -9.18 7.71
CA VAL A 255 24.38 -8.85 7.85
C VAL A 255 24.96 -8.43 6.51
N LYS A 256 24.67 -9.17 5.45
CA LYS A 256 25.12 -8.84 4.09
C LYS A 256 24.46 -7.58 3.54
N SER A 257 23.20 -7.33 3.93
CA SER A 257 22.42 -6.17 3.47
C SER A 257 22.70 -4.89 4.26
N PHE A 258 23.62 -4.89 5.21
CA PHE A 258 23.98 -3.72 6.00
C PHE A 258 25.39 -3.23 5.69
N ASN A 259 25.52 -2.34 4.71
CA ASN A 259 26.80 -1.80 4.24
C ASN A 259 26.80 -0.26 4.33
N PRO A 260 27.05 0.32 5.53
CA PRO A 260 27.11 1.75 5.68
C PRO A 260 28.36 2.33 5.00
N MET A 261 28.16 3.42 4.27
CA MET A 261 29.24 4.16 3.61
C MET A 261 28.84 5.63 3.44
N SER A 262 29.83 6.50 3.25
CA SER A 262 29.58 7.88 2.88
C SER A 262 29.09 7.99 1.44
N VAL A 263 28.44 9.10 1.08
CA VAL A 263 28.03 9.38 -0.32
C VAL A 263 29.25 9.48 -1.25
N VAL A 264 30.39 9.94 -0.73
CA VAL A 264 31.67 9.98 -1.48
C VAL A 264 32.15 8.56 -1.80
N GLU A 265 32.15 7.68 -0.79
CA GLU A 265 32.50 6.27 -0.97
C GLU A 265 31.52 5.57 -1.91
N LEU A 266 30.21 5.82 -1.81
CA LEU A 266 29.20 5.28 -2.72
C LEU A 266 29.48 5.69 -4.18
N THR A 267 29.81 6.96 -4.40
CA THR A 267 30.12 7.48 -5.74
C THR A 267 31.36 6.82 -6.34
N ALA A 268 32.38 6.58 -5.53
CA ALA A 268 33.59 5.87 -5.96
C ALA A 268 33.36 4.37 -6.14
N PHE A 269 32.49 3.77 -5.31
CA PHE A 269 32.18 2.35 -5.33
C PHE A 269 31.28 1.91 -6.50
N ALA A 270 30.30 2.74 -6.85
CA ALA A 270 29.36 2.50 -7.93
C ALA A 270 29.36 3.69 -8.93
N PRO A 271 30.47 3.87 -9.68
CA PRO A 271 30.57 4.93 -10.66
C PRO A 271 29.61 4.69 -11.83
N GLY A 272 29.27 5.77 -12.56
CA GLY A 272 28.38 5.69 -13.71
C GLY A 272 26.93 6.04 -13.42
N PHE A 273 26.50 6.08 -12.13
CA PHE A 273 25.22 6.63 -11.74
C PHE A 273 25.41 8.00 -11.07
N PRO A 274 24.62 9.03 -11.45
CA PRO A 274 24.76 10.39 -10.91
C PRO A 274 24.13 10.50 -9.49
N TRP A 275 24.81 9.95 -8.48
CA TRP A 275 24.30 9.85 -7.10
C TRP A 275 23.88 11.18 -6.49
N GLN A 276 24.67 12.24 -6.72
CA GLN A 276 24.35 13.57 -6.19
C GLN A 276 23.02 14.10 -6.76
N GLU A 277 22.82 13.96 -8.07
CA GLU A 277 21.60 14.40 -8.73
C GLU A 277 20.38 13.56 -8.30
N PHE A 278 20.57 12.26 -8.14
CA PHE A 278 19.55 11.36 -7.63
C PHE A 278 19.13 11.73 -6.20
N LEU A 279 20.09 11.90 -5.28
CA LEU A 279 19.84 12.29 -3.90
C LEU A 279 19.20 13.68 -3.79
N ALA A 280 19.62 14.63 -4.65
CA ALA A 280 19.00 15.95 -4.75
C ALA A 280 17.54 15.85 -5.24
N GLY A 281 17.28 14.99 -6.23
CA GLY A 281 15.92 14.68 -6.68
C GLY A 281 15.05 14.08 -5.59
N ALA A 282 15.62 13.21 -4.75
CA ALA A 282 14.98 12.57 -3.62
C ALA A 282 14.86 13.48 -2.37
N LEU A 283 15.28 14.74 -2.44
CA LEU A 283 15.25 15.72 -1.33
C LEU A 283 16.16 15.34 -0.14
N VAL A 284 17.21 14.57 -0.39
CA VAL A 284 18.19 14.10 0.62
C VAL A 284 19.65 14.46 0.22
N ALA A 285 19.84 15.60 -0.44
CA ALA A 285 21.16 16.05 -0.91
C ALA A 285 22.19 16.22 0.21
N ASP A 286 21.75 16.56 1.41
CA ASP A 286 22.60 16.85 2.56
C ASP A 286 23.01 15.59 3.36
N VAL A 287 22.49 14.42 2.98
CA VAL A 287 22.82 13.15 3.63
C VAL A 287 24.28 12.80 3.36
N GLN A 288 25.06 12.65 4.43
CA GLN A 288 26.47 12.32 4.33
C GLN A 288 26.76 10.82 4.28
N ARG A 289 25.86 10.01 4.84
CA ARG A 289 26.01 8.57 5.00
C ARG A 289 24.73 7.84 4.57
N VAL A 290 24.90 6.73 3.88
CA VAL A 290 23.83 5.82 3.46
C VAL A 290 24.15 4.39 3.87
N VAL A 291 23.15 3.56 3.95
CA VAL A 291 23.29 2.11 4.08
C VAL A 291 22.92 1.45 2.76
N VAL A 292 23.88 0.78 2.13
CA VAL A 292 23.65 0.07 0.87
C VAL A 292 23.25 -1.36 1.17
N GLY A 293 22.12 -1.80 0.63
CA GLY A 293 21.59 -3.17 0.82
C GLY A 293 22.38 -4.20 0.00
N GLU A 294 22.13 -4.28 -1.27
CA GLU A 294 22.68 -5.31 -2.17
C GLU A 294 24.02 -4.85 -2.77
N LYS A 295 25.06 -4.79 -1.92
CA LYS A 295 26.33 -4.15 -2.22
C LYS A 295 26.91 -4.54 -3.59
N SER A 296 26.97 -5.82 -3.94
CA SER A 296 27.58 -6.27 -5.20
C SER A 296 26.73 -5.99 -6.45
N ALA A 297 25.45 -5.65 -6.29
CA ALA A 297 24.56 -5.27 -7.38
C ALA A 297 24.77 -3.80 -7.82
N PHE A 298 25.09 -2.92 -6.87
CA PHE A 298 25.16 -1.47 -7.10
C PHE A 298 26.10 -1.06 -8.24
N PRO A 299 27.39 -1.48 -8.26
CA PRO A 299 28.29 -1.11 -9.36
C PRO A 299 27.79 -1.62 -10.71
N LYS A 300 27.18 -2.80 -10.75
CA LYS A 300 26.66 -3.40 -11.98
C LYS A 300 25.46 -2.63 -12.51
N ILE A 301 24.49 -2.30 -11.63
CA ILE A 301 23.30 -1.52 -12.00
C ILE A 301 23.71 -0.10 -12.43
N ALA A 302 24.66 0.53 -11.73
CA ALA A 302 25.20 1.84 -12.11
C ALA A 302 25.86 1.81 -13.51
N ALA A 303 26.64 0.77 -13.82
CA ALA A 303 27.22 0.59 -15.14
C ALA A 303 26.17 0.33 -16.24
N ILE A 304 25.12 -0.45 -15.94
CA ILE A 304 23.99 -0.68 -16.85
C ILE A 304 23.30 0.64 -17.20
N PHE A 305 23.10 1.51 -16.21
CA PHE A 305 22.53 2.83 -16.42
C PHE A 305 23.43 3.72 -17.30
N ALA A 306 24.73 3.76 -17.03
CA ALA A 306 25.69 4.56 -17.80
C ALA A 306 25.77 4.13 -19.25
N ASP A 307 25.69 2.82 -19.53
CA ASP A 307 25.77 2.25 -20.88
C ASP A 307 24.44 2.33 -21.67
N ALA A 308 23.32 2.56 -20.97
CA ALA A 308 22.00 2.53 -21.60
C ALA A 308 21.80 3.74 -22.52
N PRO A 309 21.26 3.55 -23.73
CA PRO A 309 20.92 4.67 -24.61
C PRO A 309 19.92 5.63 -23.93
N MET A 310 20.13 6.94 -24.11
CA MET A 310 19.23 7.96 -23.53
C MET A 310 17.77 7.74 -23.89
N GLU A 311 17.48 7.32 -25.14
CA GLU A 311 16.10 7.04 -25.56
C GLU A 311 15.48 5.89 -24.78
N THR A 312 16.25 4.85 -24.43
CA THR A 312 15.78 3.74 -23.61
C THR A 312 15.49 4.21 -22.19
N LEU A 313 16.36 4.98 -21.58
CA LEU A 313 16.18 5.52 -20.23
C LEU A 313 14.99 6.47 -20.15
N LYS A 314 14.83 7.36 -21.13
CA LYS A 314 13.67 8.25 -21.23
C LYS A 314 12.37 7.45 -21.38
N ALA A 315 12.35 6.46 -22.26
CA ALA A 315 11.18 5.60 -22.46
C ALA A 315 10.82 4.82 -21.18
N TRP A 316 11.85 4.30 -20.45
CA TRP A 316 11.67 3.63 -19.18
C TRP A 316 11.10 4.56 -18.10
N CYS A 317 11.61 5.78 -17.98
CA CYS A 317 11.07 6.79 -17.05
C CYS A 317 9.63 7.15 -17.40
N ALA A 318 9.33 7.35 -18.70
CA ALA A 318 7.96 7.67 -19.16
C ALA A 318 6.98 6.51 -18.89
N PHE A 319 7.41 5.28 -19.15
CA PHE A 319 6.64 4.08 -18.80
C PHE A 319 6.37 4.02 -17.29
N SER A 320 7.40 4.25 -16.46
CA SER A 320 7.27 4.21 -15.01
C SER A 320 6.31 5.27 -14.47
N VAL A 321 6.28 6.47 -15.09
CA VAL A 321 5.28 7.52 -14.78
C VAL A 321 3.87 7.01 -15.11
N ALA A 322 3.69 6.48 -16.30
CA ALA A 322 2.38 5.99 -16.75
C ALA A 322 1.89 4.78 -15.95
N ASP A 323 2.78 3.84 -15.61
CA ASP A 323 2.46 2.64 -14.83
C ASP A 323 1.99 3.00 -13.42
N ARG A 324 2.74 3.84 -12.71
CA ARG A 324 2.37 4.27 -11.36
C ARG A 324 1.10 5.11 -11.33
N ALA A 325 0.83 5.89 -12.37
CA ALA A 325 -0.39 6.69 -12.48
C ALA A 325 -1.60 5.92 -13.01
N ALA A 326 -1.39 4.78 -13.68
CA ALA A 326 -2.45 4.04 -14.39
C ALA A 326 -3.73 3.76 -13.57
N PRO A 327 -3.69 3.47 -12.26
CA PRO A 327 -4.90 3.28 -11.45
C PRO A 327 -5.79 4.52 -11.34
N TYR A 328 -5.24 5.70 -11.54
CA TYR A 328 -5.88 7.02 -11.33
C TYR A 328 -6.24 7.73 -12.64
N LEU A 329 -5.93 7.12 -13.78
CA LEU A 329 -6.17 7.66 -15.11
C LEU A 329 -7.41 7.05 -15.77
N SER A 330 -7.70 7.42 -17.02
CA SER A 330 -8.84 6.94 -17.79
C SER A 330 -8.85 5.42 -18.00
N ARG A 331 -10.02 4.87 -18.32
CA ARG A 331 -10.26 3.43 -18.46
C ARG A 331 -9.21 2.68 -19.30
N PRO A 332 -8.68 3.21 -20.43
CA PRO A 332 -7.64 2.50 -21.18
C PRO A 332 -6.39 2.17 -20.35
N PHE A 333 -5.95 3.05 -19.44
CA PHE A 333 -4.82 2.82 -18.54
C PHE A 333 -5.15 1.77 -17.49
N VAL A 334 -6.30 1.91 -16.83
CA VAL A 334 -6.78 0.95 -15.81
C VAL A 334 -6.94 -0.44 -16.42
N THR A 335 -7.49 -0.53 -17.64
CA THR A 335 -7.64 -1.80 -18.35
C THR A 335 -6.30 -2.41 -18.73
N ALA A 336 -5.35 -1.60 -19.24
CA ALA A 336 -4.02 -2.09 -19.59
C ALA A 336 -3.31 -2.66 -18.35
N ARG A 337 -3.39 -1.96 -17.21
CA ARG A 337 -2.83 -2.44 -15.95
C ARG A 337 -3.50 -3.74 -15.48
N PHE A 338 -4.81 -3.83 -15.51
CA PHE A 338 -5.54 -5.03 -15.12
C PHE A 338 -5.18 -6.25 -15.99
N GLU A 339 -5.12 -6.09 -17.32
CA GLU A 339 -4.78 -7.19 -18.25
C GLU A 339 -3.39 -7.79 -17.96
N PHE A 340 -2.45 -6.99 -17.45
CA PHE A 340 -1.14 -7.48 -17.07
C PHE A 340 -1.08 -7.90 -15.59
N HIS A 341 -1.25 -6.97 -14.65
CA HIS A 341 -1.10 -7.28 -13.22
C HIS A 341 -2.21 -8.20 -12.71
N GLY A 342 -3.47 -7.85 -12.94
CA GLY A 342 -4.59 -8.65 -12.44
C GLY A 342 -4.76 -9.99 -13.15
N LYS A 343 -4.75 -9.98 -14.50
CA LYS A 343 -5.08 -11.18 -15.26
C LYS A 343 -3.85 -12.06 -15.56
N THR A 344 -2.76 -11.46 -16.04
CA THR A 344 -1.58 -12.24 -16.45
C THR A 344 -0.77 -12.72 -15.25
N LEU A 345 -0.53 -11.86 -14.24
CA LEU A 345 0.28 -12.20 -13.07
C LEU A 345 -0.53 -12.89 -11.97
N GLU A 346 -1.73 -12.40 -11.66
CA GLU A 346 -2.51 -12.85 -10.51
C GLU A 346 -3.65 -13.82 -10.88
N GLY A 347 -3.96 -13.96 -12.17
CA GLY A 347 -5.01 -14.90 -12.65
C GLY A 347 -6.43 -14.43 -12.42
N ARG A 348 -6.67 -13.19 -12.02
CA ARG A 348 -8.01 -12.61 -11.87
C ARG A 348 -8.72 -12.54 -13.23
N GLU A 349 -10.00 -12.85 -13.26
CA GLU A 349 -10.80 -12.82 -14.49
C GLU A 349 -11.49 -11.46 -14.70
N LYS A 350 -11.80 -10.74 -13.60
CA LYS A 350 -12.50 -9.45 -13.61
C LYS A 350 -11.76 -8.42 -12.79
N ILE A 351 -11.89 -7.16 -13.21
CA ILE A 351 -11.43 -6.02 -12.46
C ILE A 351 -12.31 -5.80 -11.23
N LEU A 352 -11.71 -5.35 -10.12
CA LEU A 352 -12.45 -4.98 -8.92
C LEU A 352 -13.54 -3.94 -9.20
N PRO A 353 -14.67 -3.97 -8.51
CA PRO A 353 -15.69 -2.91 -8.58
C PRO A 353 -15.05 -1.54 -8.27
N ARG A 354 -15.51 -0.48 -8.99
CA ARG A 354 -14.89 0.85 -8.86
C ARG A 354 -14.85 1.36 -7.42
N TRP A 355 -15.92 1.16 -6.64
CA TRP A 355 -15.95 1.56 -5.25
C TRP A 355 -14.83 0.89 -4.43
N LYS A 356 -14.53 -0.39 -4.70
CA LYS A 356 -13.46 -1.13 -4.01
C LYS A 356 -12.09 -0.60 -4.42
N GLN A 357 -11.91 -0.29 -5.71
CA GLN A 357 -10.71 0.41 -6.19
C GLN A 357 -10.54 1.78 -5.51
N GLY A 358 -11.63 2.55 -5.33
CA GLY A 358 -11.63 3.84 -4.64
C GLY A 358 -11.28 3.72 -3.15
N VAL A 359 -11.80 2.69 -2.48
CA VAL A 359 -11.40 2.37 -1.09
C VAL A 359 -9.90 2.13 -1.03
N LEU A 360 -9.36 1.25 -1.89
CA LEU A 360 -7.92 0.95 -1.94
C LEU A 360 -7.07 2.19 -2.26
N ALA A 361 -7.51 3.02 -3.19
CA ALA A 361 -6.79 4.24 -3.59
C ALA A 361 -6.65 5.25 -2.42
N VAL A 362 -7.62 5.31 -1.51
CA VAL A 362 -7.59 6.24 -0.37
C VAL A 362 -7.00 5.59 0.88
N SER A 363 -7.34 4.34 1.18
CA SER A 363 -6.92 3.64 2.40
C SER A 363 -5.61 2.87 2.27
N GLY A 364 -5.13 2.60 1.05
CA GLY A 364 -3.84 1.95 0.81
C GLY A 364 -3.82 0.43 0.90
N GLY A 365 -4.95 -0.25 0.91
CA GLY A 365 -5.01 -1.72 0.80
C GLY A 365 -3.94 -2.48 1.63
N GLU A 366 -3.27 -3.44 1.00
CA GLU A 366 -2.26 -4.32 1.64
C GLU A 366 -0.86 -3.68 1.74
N CYS A 367 -0.74 -2.48 2.27
CA CYS A 367 0.54 -1.77 2.42
C CYS A 367 1.65 -2.57 3.14
N ILE A 368 1.29 -3.53 3.99
CA ILE A 368 2.25 -4.39 4.71
C ILE A 368 2.94 -5.36 3.75
N LEU A 369 2.21 -5.87 2.77
CA LEU A 369 2.71 -6.84 1.80
C LEU A 369 3.34 -6.15 0.59
N ASP A 370 2.75 -5.05 0.16
CA ASP A 370 3.22 -4.21 -0.93
C ASP A 370 3.23 -2.73 -0.50
N PRO A 371 4.39 -2.20 -0.05
CA PRO A 371 4.53 -0.79 0.32
C PRO A 371 4.17 0.18 -0.81
N SER A 372 4.22 -0.25 -2.08
CA SER A 372 3.84 0.60 -3.21
C SER A 372 2.33 0.88 -3.24
N SER A 373 1.51 0.03 -2.63
CA SER A 373 0.07 0.21 -2.51
C SER A 373 -0.33 1.37 -1.57
N CYS A 374 0.61 1.84 -0.74
CA CYS A 374 0.41 3.02 0.12
C CYS A 374 0.79 4.35 -0.53
N PHE A 375 1.32 4.32 -1.75
CA PHE A 375 1.77 5.53 -2.42
C PHE A 375 0.62 6.54 -2.62
N GLY A 376 0.79 7.72 -2.03
CA GLY A 376 -0.17 8.81 -2.20
C GLY A 376 -1.54 8.59 -1.56
N THR A 377 -1.62 7.76 -0.53
CA THR A 377 -2.87 7.45 0.18
C THR A 377 -3.08 8.34 1.41
N LEU A 378 -4.30 8.33 1.93
CA LEU A 378 -4.66 8.96 3.21
C LEU A 378 -4.98 7.90 4.27
N ASN A 379 -4.21 6.83 4.28
CA ASN A 379 -4.45 5.61 5.05
C ASN A 379 -4.64 5.84 6.56
N PHE A 380 -3.83 6.68 7.20
CA PHE A 380 -3.99 6.99 8.62
C PHE A 380 -5.21 7.87 8.90
N ALA A 381 -5.62 8.75 7.96
CA ALA A 381 -6.87 9.49 8.07
C ALA A 381 -8.08 8.54 8.03
N VAL A 382 -8.08 7.58 7.10
CA VAL A 382 -9.10 6.53 7.02
C VAL A 382 -9.08 5.65 8.28
N GLY A 383 -7.89 5.30 8.76
CA GLY A 383 -7.70 4.55 10.00
C GLY A 383 -8.31 5.25 11.21
N GLN A 384 -8.10 6.56 11.35
CA GLN A 384 -8.71 7.36 12.40
C GLN A 384 -10.25 7.31 12.31
N MET A 385 -10.83 7.54 11.13
CA MET A 385 -12.28 7.44 10.91
C MET A 385 -12.83 6.07 11.32
N TYR A 386 -12.11 5.00 10.97
CA TYR A 386 -12.50 3.63 11.31
C TYR A 386 -12.47 3.38 12.82
N VAL A 387 -11.42 3.82 13.50
CA VAL A 387 -11.27 3.70 14.94
C VAL A 387 -12.38 4.40 15.70
N GLU A 388 -12.69 5.64 15.33
CA GLU A 388 -13.73 6.45 15.94
C GLU A 388 -15.12 5.77 15.89
N HIS A 389 -15.40 4.97 14.85
CA HIS A 389 -16.71 4.34 14.63
C HIS A 389 -16.76 2.87 15.03
N TYR A 390 -15.65 2.13 14.89
CA TYR A 390 -15.70 0.66 14.95
C TYR A 390 -14.71 0.03 15.93
N PHE A 391 -13.85 0.81 16.59
CA PHE A 391 -12.86 0.27 17.52
C PHE A 391 -13.02 0.84 18.94
N PRO A 392 -13.87 0.23 19.81
CA PRO A 392 -14.10 0.71 21.17
C PRO A 392 -12.83 0.71 22.02
N ALA A 393 -12.64 1.74 22.83
CA ALA A 393 -11.52 1.85 23.78
C ALA A 393 -11.38 0.62 24.70
N GLN A 394 -12.50 0.01 25.08
CA GLN A 394 -12.50 -1.22 25.88
C GLN A 394 -11.82 -2.40 25.17
N THR A 395 -11.92 -2.48 23.83
CA THR A 395 -11.23 -3.52 23.05
C THR A 395 -9.72 -3.30 23.11
N LYS A 396 -9.25 -2.06 22.96
CA LYS A 396 -7.84 -1.70 23.11
C LYS A 396 -7.33 -2.14 24.50
N ALA A 397 -8.00 -1.73 25.56
CA ALA A 397 -7.63 -2.05 26.95
C ALA A 397 -7.54 -3.56 27.22
N ARG A 398 -8.45 -4.36 26.65
CA ARG A 398 -8.41 -5.84 26.79
C ARG A 398 -7.19 -6.45 26.10
N VAL A 399 -6.84 -5.97 24.91
CA VAL A 399 -5.66 -6.47 24.18
C VAL A 399 -4.36 -6.02 24.86
N GLU A 400 -4.31 -4.81 25.41
CA GLU A 400 -3.20 -4.32 26.22
C GLU A 400 -3.00 -5.15 27.49
N SER A 401 -4.09 -5.51 28.18
CA SER A 401 -4.04 -6.43 29.32
C SER A 401 -3.48 -7.80 28.92
N LEU A 402 -3.98 -8.37 27.81
CA LEU A 402 -3.47 -9.64 27.30
C LEU A 402 -1.98 -9.58 26.98
N ALA A 403 -1.52 -8.49 26.33
CA ALA A 403 -0.10 -8.29 26.01
C ALA A 403 0.76 -8.20 27.29
N THR A 404 0.26 -7.53 28.32
CA THR A 404 0.91 -7.43 29.64
C THR A 404 1.03 -8.80 30.30
N GLU A 405 -0.03 -9.61 30.29
CA GLU A 405 -0.03 -10.96 30.84
C GLU A 405 0.91 -11.90 30.09
N LEU A 406 0.96 -11.80 28.76
CA LEU A 406 1.91 -12.54 27.93
C LEU A 406 3.35 -12.17 28.28
N LYS A 407 3.66 -10.88 28.41
CA LYS A 407 4.99 -10.39 28.80
C LYS A 407 5.39 -10.95 30.17
N ALA A 408 4.51 -10.93 31.14
CA ALA A 408 4.73 -11.52 32.47
C ALA A 408 4.93 -13.05 32.41
N ALA A 409 4.20 -13.75 31.54
CA ALA A 409 4.37 -15.20 31.34
C ALA A 409 5.73 -15.53 30.71
N TYR A 410 6.18 -14.74 29.72
CA TYR A 410 7.52 -14.86 29.14
C TYR A 410 8.62 -14.62 30.17
N SER A 411 8.49 -13.60 31.03
CA SER A 411 9.44 -13.32 32.11
C SER A 411 9.61 -14.53 33.02
N ARG A 412 8.50 -15.05 33.56
CA ARG A 412 8.51 -16.27 34.41
C ARG A 412 9.14 -17.47 33.69
N ARG A 413 8.84 -17.63 32.39
CA ARG A 413 9.40 -18.74 31.60
C ARG A 413 10.92 -18.62 31.44
N ILE A 414 11.43 -17.43 31.11
CA ILE A 414 12.88 -17.16 31.00
C ILE A 414 13.59 -17.47 32.31
N GLU A 415 13.07 -17.04 33.45
CA GLU A 415 13.64 -17.30 34.77
C GLU A 415 13.78 -18.79 35.07
N GLN A 416 12.82 -19.62 34.62
CA GLN A 416 12.78 -21.06 34.85
C GLN A 416 13.62 -21.90 33.88
N LEU A 417 14.13 -21.34 32.78
CA LEU A 417 14.90 -22.10 31.79
C LEU A 417 16.23 -22.62 32.37
N SER A 418 16.39 -23.95 32.42
CA SER A 418 17.58 -24.58 32.97
C SER A 418 18.83 -24.48 32.09
N TRP A 419 18.64 -24.35 30.78
CA TRP A 419 19.72 -24.28 29.78
C TRP A 419 20.35 -22.88 29.62
N MET A 420 19.68 -21.84 30.11
CA MET A 420 20.21 -20.47 30.07
C MET A 420 21.08 -20.16 31.30
N SER A 421 22.25 -19.57 31.07
CA SER A 421 23.08 -19.03 32.14
C SER A 421 22.40 -17.84 32.86
N PRO A 422 22.73 -17.54 34.11
CA PRO A 422 22.20 -16.37 34.80
C PRO A 422 22.47 -15.04 34.06
N ALA A 423 23.61 -14.91 33.39
CA ALA A 423 23.93 -13.73 32.59
C ALA A 423 23.01 -13.62 31.37
N THR A 424 22.80 -14.72 30.64
CA THR A 424 21.90 -14.77 29.48
C THR A 424 20.45 -14.47 29.88
N LYS A 425 19.98 -14.98 31.04
CA LYS A 425 18.64 -14.68 31.56
C LYS A 425 18.45 -13.18 31.81
N ARG A 426 19.43 -12.51 32.45
CA ARG A 426 19.36 -11.07 32.69
C ARG A 426 19.24 -10.28 31.36
N GLU A 427 20.04 -10.64 30.36
CA GLU A 427 19.96 -9.99 29.06
C GLU A 427 18.63 -10.24 28.35
N ALA A 428 18.10 -11.47 28.41
CA ALA A 428 16.81 -11.83 27.85
C ALA A 428 15.65 -11.06 28.52
N LEU A 429 15.69 -10.92 29.86
CA LEU A 429 14.71 -10.14 30.62
C LEU A 429 14.82 -8.65 30.28
N ARG A 430 16.04 -8.09 30.24
CA ARG A 430 16.25 -6.70 29.83
C ARG A 430 15.69 -6.43 28.42
N LYS A 431 15.92 -7.34 27.47
CA LYS A 431 15.35 -7.26 26.13
C LYS A 431 13.82 -7.32 26.16
N LEU A 432 13.25 -8.23 26.97
CA LEU A 432 11.78 -8.34 27.11
C LEU A 432 11.18 -7.05 27.68
N ASP A 433 11.86 -6.42 28.65
CA ASP A 433 11.39 -5.16 29.27
C ASP A 433 11.43 -3.98 28.28
N SER A 434 12.38 -3.97 27.35
CA SER A 434 12.51 -2.91 26.35
C SER A 434 11.46 -2.98 25.23
N TYR A 435 10.66 -4.03 25.14
CA TYR A 435 9.61 -4.11 24.12
C TYR A 435 8.49 -3.09 24.36
N THR A 436 8.22 -2.29 23.33
CA THR A 436 7.05 -1.41 23.25
C THR A 436 5.92 -2.15 22.56
N VAL A 437 4.77 -2.25 23.24
CA VAL A 437 3.56 -2.88 22.69
C VAL A 437 2.68 -1.79 22.10
N LYS A 438 2.31 -1.92 20.83
CA LYS A 438 1.40 -1.01 20.13
C LYS A 438 0.11 -1.75 19.80
N VAL A 439 -1.04 -1.25 20.30
CA VAL A 439 -2.35 -1.90 20.17
C VAL A 439 -3.35 -0.96 19.50
N GLY A 440 -3.96 -1.44 18.43
CA GLY A 440 -5.12 -0.84 17.79
C GLY A 440 -4.83 0.42 16.99
N PHE A 441 -4.38 1.49 17.61
CA PHE A 441 -4.17 2.78 16.96
C PHE A 441 -3.20 3.68 17.73
N PRO A 442 -2.50 4.63 17.04
CA PRO A 442 -1.60 5.58 17.68
C PRO A 442 -2.36 6.54 18.59
N GLU A 443 -1.73 6.96 19.69
CA GLU A 443 -2.28 7.99 20.59
C GLU A 443 -2.32 9.36 19.93
N HIS A 444 -1.33 9.63 19.08
CA HIS A 444 -1.25 10.86 18.29
C HIS A 444 -1.53 10.54 16.81
N PRO A 445 -2.69 10.95 16.28
CA PRO A 445 -3.01 10.78 14.88
C PRO A 445 -2.00 11.47 13.96
N ARG A 446 -1.77 10.88 12.78
CA ARG A 446 -0.92 11.52 11.77
C ARG A 446 -1.52 12.84 11.31
N ASP A 447 -0.68 13.88 11.25
CA ASP A 447 -1.09 15.20 10.77
C ASP A 447 -1.17 15.23 9.24
N TYR A 448 -2.29 15.69 8.73
CA TYR A 448 -2.56 15.94 7.31
C TYR A 448 -2.83 17.43 7.02
N ALA A 449 -2.57 18.36 7.96
CA ALA A 449 -2.92 19.76 7.80
C ALA A 449 -2.31 20.37 6.51
N SER A 450 -1.07 20.03 6.20
CA SER A 450 -0.33 20.52 5.03
C SER A 450 -0.74 19.86 3.70
N VAL A 451 -1.52 18.79 3.71
CA VAL A 451 -1.93 18.07 2.50
C VAL A 451 -3.19 18.68 1.93
N GLU A 452 -3.09 19.40 0.82
CA GLU A 452 -4.26 19.91 0.10
C GLU A 452 -4.89 18.80 -0.73
N ILE A 453 -6.21 18.58 -0.59
CA ILE A 453 -7.01 17.62 -1.35
C ILE A 453 -8.15 18.35 -2.04
N ARG A 454 -8.33 18.09 -3.35
CA ARG A 454 -9.32 18.71 -4.23
C ARG A 454 -10.21 17.65 -4.88
N ARG A 455 -11.50 17.87 -4.93
CA ARG A 455 -12.45 16.90 -5.53
C ARG A 455 -12.33 16.74 -7.05
N ASP A 456 -11.67 17.65 -7.73
CA ASP A 456 -11.52 17.72 -9.17
C ASP A 456 -10.09 17.41 -9.66
N ASP A 457 -9.19 16.96 -8.77
CA ASP A 457 -7.77 16.76 -9.10
C ASP A 457 -7.20 15.48 -8.47
N LEU A 458 -7.76 14.31 -8.81
CA LEU A 458 -7.37 13.02 -8.24
C LEU A 458 -5.86 12.75 -8.35
N VAL A 459 -5.27 12.95 -9.53
CA VAL A 459 -3.83 12.66 -9.75
C VAL A 459 -2.98 13.66 -8.96
N GLY A 460 -3.40 14.92 -8.88
CA GLY A 460 -2.76 15.92 -8.02
C GLY A 460 -2.87 15.57 -6.53
N ASP A 461 -4.00 15.04 -6.09
CA ASP A 461 -4.21 14.61 -4.71
C ASP A 461 -3.24 13.48 -4.32
N VAL A 462 -3.15 12.44 -5.16
CA VAL A 462 -2.18 11.33 -4.96
C VAL A 462 -0.75 11.88 -4.90
N ARG A 463 -0.39 12.80 -5.79
CA ARG A 463 0.94 13.42 -5.82
C ARG A 463 1.22 14.22 -4.55
N ARG A 464 0.27 15.06 -4.09
CA ARG A 464 0.41 15.88 -2.87
C ARG A 464 0.52 15.00 -1.61
N ALA A 465 -0.27 13.94 -1.53
CA ALA A 465 -0.20 12.98 -0.44
C ALA A 465 1.15 12.24 -0.43
N ALA A 466 1.62 11.76 -1.59
CA ALA A 466 2.92 11.11 -1.73
C ALA A 466 4.08 12.05 -1.35
N ALA A 467 4.02 13.32 -1.80
CA ALA A 467 5.03 14.31 -1.46
C ALA A 467 5.08 14.61 0.04
N ALA A 468 3.93 14.69 0.70
CA ALA A 468 3.86 14.90 2.15
C ALA A 468 4.41 13.70 2.93
N ASP A 469 4.07 12.47 2.52
CA ASP A 469 4.61 11.26 3.15
C ASP A 469 6.13 11.15 2.97
N TRP A 470 6.64 11.41 1.76
CA TRP A 470 8.07 11.39 1.52
C TRP A 470 8.80 12.47 2.32
N LYS A 471 8.25 13.71 2.34
CA LYS A 471 8.81 14.80 3.14
C LYS A 471 8.91 14.42 4.62
N ARG A 472 7.87 13.83 5.18
CA ARG A 472 7.86 13.36 6.57
C ARG A 472 8.98 12.34 6.85
N LEU A 473 9.28 11.46 5.89
CA LEU A 473 10.39 10.51 6.00
C LEU A 473 11.75 11.22 5.91
N VAL A 474 11.88 12.16 5.00
CA VAL A 474 13.10 12.98 4.83
C VAL A 474 13.40 13.81 6.09
N ASP A 475 12.37 14.43 6.66
CA ASP A 475 12.51 15.27 7.88
C ASP A 475 13.04 14.48 9.10
N ARG A 476 12.91 13.14 9.10
CA ARG A 476 13.45 12.26 10.14
C ARG A 476 14.88 11.81 9.88
N SER A 477 15.42 12.04 8.69
CA SER A 477 16.74 11.54 8.30
C SER A 477 17.83 12.00 9.27
N GLY A 478 18.59 11.05 9.84
CA GLY A 478 19.63 11.33 10.81
C GLY A 478 19.12 11.81 12.20
N GLY A 479 17.80 11.96 12.36
CA GLY A 479 17.16 12.33 13.61
C GLY A 479 16.95 11.15 14.55
N PRO A 480 16.53 11.43 15.81
CA PRO A 480 16.24 10.39 16.79
C PRO A 480 15.04 9.55 16.39
N VAL A 481 15.07 8.26 16.78
CA VAL A 481 13.96 7.33 16.52
C VAL A 481 12.76 7.69 17.38
N ASP A 482 11.62 7.92 16.75
CA ASP A 482 10.33 8.06 17.42
C ASP A 482 9.69 6.66 17.60
N TRP A 483 9.88 6.10 18.79
CA TRP A 483 9.33 4.79 19.17
C TRP A 483 7.80 4.79 19.31
N SER A 484 7.15 5.95 19.34
CA SER A 484 5.69 6.08 19.39
C SER A 484 5.06 6.01 18.00
N GLU A 485 5.83 6.22 16.95
CA GLU A 485 5.33 6.26 15.57
C GLU A 485 4.88 4.89 15.08
N TRP A 486 3.80 4.89 14.31
CA TRP A 486 3.22 3.70 13.68
C TRP A 486 3.59 3.63 12.21
N ASP A 487 4.09 2.47 11.78
CA ASP A 487 4.41 2.21 10.38
C ASP A 487 3.16 1.85 9.56
N PHE A 488 2.15 1.27 10.22
CA PHE A 488 0.93 0.80 9.57
C PHE A 488 -0.31 1.47 10.13
N PRO A 489 -1.27 1.86 9.26
CA PRO A 489 -2.52 2.46 9.70
C PRO A 489 -3.48 1.44 10.31
N PRO A 490 -4.33 1.82 11.26
CA PRO A 490 -5.51 1.04 11.59
C PRO A 490 -6.58 1.21 10.48
N PRO A 491 -7.40 0.23 10.13
CA PRO A 491 -7.35 -1.16 10.56
C PRO A 491 -6.46 -2.02 9.66
N GLY A 492 -5.17 -1.75 9.68
CA GLY A 492 -4.23 -2.55 8.89
C GLY A 492 -4.52 -4.03 9.07
N GLU A 493 -4.63 -4.73 7.98
CA GLU A 493 -4.79 -6.17 7.98
C GLU A 493 -3.71 -6.81 8.85
N ARG A 494 -4.14 -7.71 9.71
CA ARG A 494 -3.26 -8.51 10.56
C ARG A 494 -2.52 -7.67 11.61
N PHE A 495 -3.13 -7.59 12.75
CA PHE A 495 -2.65 -7.03 14.02
C PHE A 495 -1.31 -7.60 14.52
N VAL A 496 -0.34 -7.76 13.65
CA VAL A 496 1.04 -8.13 14.01
C VAL A 496 1.94 -6.99 13.63
N GLN A 497 1.91 -5.93 14.42
CA GLN A 497 3.04 -5.02 14.39
C GLN A 497 4.27 -5.74 14.95
N ARG A 498 5.36 -5.66 14.19
CA ARG A 498 6.66 -6.11 14.67
C ARG A 498 6.95 -5.39 15.97
N VAL A 499 7.18 -6.16 16.98
CA VAL A 499 7.82 -5.71 18.19
C VAL A 499 9.28 -5.44 17.82
N SER A 500 9.67 -4.19 17.74
CA SER A 500 11.07 -3.77 17.51
C SER A 500 11.87 -3.81 18.80
#